data_6ad77c2d16b2d6316ec3e31958be26dd
#
_entry.id   6ad77c2d16b2d6316ec3e31958be26dd
#
_cell.length_a   1.000
_cell.length_b   1.000
_cell.length_c   1.000
_cell.angle_alpha   90.00
_cell.angle_beta   90.00
_cell.angle_gamma   90.00
#
_symmetry.space_group_name_H-M   'P 1'
#
loop_
_entity.id
_entity.type
_entity.pdbx_description
1 polymer ?
#
loop_
_entity_poly.entity_id
_entity_poly.type
_entity_poly.pdbx_seq_one_letter_code
_entity_poly.pdbx_strand_id
1 'polypeptide(L)'
;MSDTTDDFPQEMQERGKPGTIAKLSHAGSNTAAKRSRAATPYASTGNDAASVAKERIALLARRSFNKNVLSEIGGFNGLFALDAERYPDPVLVSSADGVGAKLKVAAATGLHQNVGSDLVNHCVNDIAVQGATPLFFLDSFASGKLDPDVVERVVSGIVDACKANGCALLGGETSELPGVYVGAEYDLAGFIVGVVSRARLITGDAIKAGDVLIGLPSNGLHTSGYTLARKLLFDDADYTHDQYVNELKDKVGAALMRAHRSYLSPIRKLIQAEVASGFAHITGGGITGNLPRVLPRGLCAHVELTSWEPQPIFTHLQSLGKIDQEEMLRTFNMGIGMVAIVPAERLAKARLILNRMNERHFVIGRVVKGERKVIYG
;
A
#
# COMPACT_ATOMS: atom_id res chain seq x y z
N MET A 1 -49.11 12.32 -15.61
CA MET A 1 -49.98 11.19 -15.22
C MET A 1 -49.31 9.91 -15.70
N SER A 2 -48.62 9.23 -14.81
CA SER A 2 -48.56 7.78 -14.58
C SER A 2 -47.41 7.53 -13.59
N ASP A 3 -47.86 7.17 -12.41
CA ASP A 3 -47.10 6.66 -11.29
C ASP A 3 -46.38 5.37 -11.70
N THR A 4 -45.12 5.21 -11.32
CA THR A 4 -44.49 3.92 -11.15
C THR A 4 -43.82 3.89 -9.77
N THR A 5 -44.56 3.28 -8.85
CA THR A 5 -44.13 2.94 -7.49
C THR A 5 -43.04 1.84 -7.54
N ASP A 6 -41.96 2.06 -6.82
CA ASP A 6 -40.87 1.11 -6.51
C ASP A 6 -41.41 -0.09 -5.75
N ASP A 7 -41.23 -1.28 -6.33
CA ASP A 7 -41.40 -2.57 -5.66
C ASP A 7 -40.09 -2.99 -4.97
N PHE A 8 -40.03 -2.86 -3.64
CA PHE A 8 -39.06 -3.54 -2.80
C PHE A 8 -39.63 -4.88 -2.33
N PRO A 9 -38.89 -6.01 -2.40
CA PRO A 9 -39.38 -7.31 -1.95
C PRO A 9 -39.55 -7.33 -0.41
N GLN A 10 -40.77 -7.62 0.02
CA GLN A 10 -41.13 -7.94 1.41
C GLN A 10 -40.71 -9.39 1.73
N GLU A 11 -39.46 -9.60 2.11
CA GLU A 11 -39.05 -10.87 2.74
C GLU A 11 -37.98 -10.63 3.81
N MET A 12 -38.36 -10.00 4.92
CA MET A 12 -37.64 -10.07 6.20
C MET A 12 -38.50 -9.59 7.39
N GLN A 13 -39.66 -10.16 7.56
CA GLN A 13 -40.38 -10.07 8.83
C GLN A 13 -40.88 -11.49 9.18
N GLU A 14 -40.07 -12.20 9.95
CA GLU A 14 -40.48 -13.23 10.92
C GLU A 14 -39.27 -14.04 11.37
N ARG A 15 -38.65 -13.61 12.49
CA ARG A 15 -37.94 -14.52 13.43
C ARG A 15 -37.56 -13.76 14.71
N GLY A 16 -38.09 -14.25 15.81
CA GLY A 16 -37.49 -14.04 17.12
C GLY A 16 -38.41 -13.61 18.23
N LYS A 17 -39.30 -14.48 18.73
CA LYS A 17 -39.84 -14.37 20.08
C LYS A 17 -38.75 -14.76 21.08
N PRO A 18 -38.66 -14.09 22.25
CA PRO A 18 -37.62 -14.37 23.23
C PRO A 18 -37.87 -15.68 23.95
N GLY A 19 -36.89 -16.59 23.86
CA GLY A 19 -36.88 -17.85 24.64
C GLY A 19 -36.53 -17.63 26.12
N THR A 20 -37.30 -18.21 26.95
CA THR A 20 -37.20 -18.25 28.41
C THR A 20 -35.88 -18.88 28.87
N ILE A 21 -35.06 -18.14 29.62
CA ILE A 21 -33.83 -18.66 30.24
C ILE A 21 -34.21 -19.43 31.50
N ALA A 22 -33.94 -20.74 31.51
CA ALA A 22 -34.09 -21.62 32.68
C ALA A 22 -33.10 -21.26 33.78
N LYS A 23 -33.60 -21.08 34.99
CA LYS A 23 -32.82 -20.92 36.22
C LYS A 23 -32.15 -22.24 36.58
N LEU A 24 -30.83 -22.29 36.53
CA LEU A 24 -30.05 -23.34 37.21
C LEU A 24 -29.57 -22.81 38.55
N SER A 25 -30.14 -23.36 39.61
CA SER A 25 -29.70 -23.20 40.99
C SER A 25 -28.51 -24.11 41.27
N HIS A 26 -27.39 -23.54 41.71
CA HIS A 26 -26.32 -24.32 42.34
C HIS A 26 -26.04 -23.75 43.71
N ALA A 27 -26.19 -24.64 44.70
CA ALA A 27 -25.89 -24.43 46.10
C ALA A 27 -24.37 -24.52 46.35
N GLY A 28 -23.89 -23.62 47.13
CA GLY A 28 -22.96 -23.73 48.24
C GLY A 28 -21.53 -24.22 48.04
N SER A 29 -20.57 -23.32 48.23
CA SER A 29 -19.63 -23.42 49.35
C SER A 29 -18.81 -22.14 49.49
N ASN A 30 -18.89 -21.56 50.68
CA ASN A 30 -18.11 -20.41 51.13
C ASN A 30 -16.63 -20.80 51.33
N THR A 31 -15.72 -20.14 50.63
CA THR A 31 -14.38 -19.84 51.15
C THR A 31 -13.97 -18.44 50.62
N ALA A 32 -14.06 -17.50 51.54
CA ALA A 32 -13.68 -16.11 51.31
C ALA A 32 -12.16 -15.98 51.19
N ALA A 33 -11.64 -15.89 49.96
CA ALA A 33 -10.32 -15.31 49.71
C ALA A 33 -10.55 -13.86 49.29
N LYS A 34 -10.32 -12.93 50.20
CA LYS A 34 -10.20 -11.50 49.90
C LYS A 34 -9.04 -11.28 48.94
N ARG A 35 -9.28 -11.27 47.64
CA ARG A 35 -8.40 -10.62 46.66
C ARG A 35 -8.76 -9.15 46.66
N SER A 36 -7.89 -8.32 47.24
CA SER A 36 -7.91 -6.89 47.06
C SER A 36 -7.72 -6.63 45.55
N ARG A 37 -8.78 -6.24 44.86
CA ARG A 37 -8.66 -5.57 43.54
C ARG A 37 -8.02 -4.22 43.81
N ALA A 38 -6.71 -4.10 43.59
CA ALA A 38 -6.11 -2.84 43.36
C ALA A 38 -6.80 -2.28 42.09
N ALA A 39 -7.64 -1.27 42.28
CA ALA A 39 -8.10 -0.45 41.16
C ALA A 39 -6.87 0.21 40.58
N THR A 40 -6.45 -0.21 39.40
CA THR A 40 -5.49 0.57 38.57
C THR A 40 -6.19 1.86 38.26
N PRO A 41 -5.66 3.03 38.69
CA PRO A 41 -6.24 4.29 38.29
C PRO A 41 -6.02 4.47 36.81
N TYR A 42 -7.08 4.44 36.03
CA TYR A 42 -7.14 5.05 34.70
C TYR A 42 -7.14 6.58 34.91
N ALA A 43 -6.08 7.09 35.45
CA ALA A 43 -5.85 8.52 35.51
C ALA A 43 -4.88 8.85 34.40
N SER A 44 -5.39 9.34 33.27
CA SER A 44 -4.61 10.06 32.27
C SER A 44 -3.94 11.24 32.98
N THR A 45 -2.68 11.09 33.35
CA THR A 45 -1.84 12.23 33.68
C THR A 45 -1.64 12.99 32.37
N GLY A 46 -1.96 14.29 32.32
CA GLY A 46 -2.02 15.14 31.12
C GLY A 46 -0.70 15.35 30.36
N ASN A 47 0.25 14.45 30.50
CA ASN A 47 1.49 14.32 29.74
C ASN A 47 1.72 12.87 29.30
N ASP A 48 0.67 12.16 28.87
CA ASP A 48 0.83 10.82 28.38
C ASP A 48 1.43 10.79 26.97
N ALA A 49 2.03 9.66 26.60
CA ALA A 49 2.67 9.47 25.31
C ALA A 49 1.72 9.76 24.14
N ALA A 50 0.43 9.50 24.31
CA ALA A 50 -0.59 9.73 23.29
C ALA A 50 -0.80 11.24 23.02
N SER A 51 -0.84 12.07 24.05
CA SER A 51 -0.97 13.53 23.90
C SER A 51 0.25 14.11 23.18
N VAL A 52 1.46 13.70 23.57
CA VAL A 52 2.71 14.13 22.92
C VAL A 52 2.74 13.70 21.45
N ALA A 53 2.36 12.47 21.14
CA ALA A 53 2.29 11.99 19.77
C ALA A 53 1.30 12.80 18.93
N LYS A 54 0.09 13.08 19.44
CA LYS A 54 -0.94 13.90 18.74
C LYS A 54 -0.46 15.31 18.42
N GLU A 55 0.21 15.99 19.34
CA GLU A 55 0.79 17.32 19.09
C GLU A 55 1.83 17.27 17.96
N ARG A 56 2.75 16.31 18.02
CA ARG A 56 3.78 16.12 16.98
C ARG A 56 3.17 15.80 15.62
N ILE A 57 2.18 14.92 15.57
CA ILE A 57 1.44 14.56 14.34
C ILE A 57 0.81 15.82 13.73
N ALA A 58 0.12 16.64 14.52
CA ALA A 58 -0.54 17.84 14.03
C ALA A 58 0.45 18.84 13.40
N LEU A 59 1.62 19.03 14.02
CA LEU A 59 2.68 19.90 13.48
C LEU A 59 3.27 19.35 12.18
N LEU A 60 3.50 18.04 12.10
CA LEU A 60 4.05 17.38 10.91
C LEU A 60 3.05 17.42 9.74
N ALA A 61 1.78 17.06 9.99
CA ALA A 61 0.75 16.97 8.94
C ALA A 61 0.57 18.30 8.20
N ARG A 62 0.63 19.45 8.89
CA ARG A 62 0.58 20.78 8.28
C ARG A 62 1.61 21.00 7.17
N ARG A 63 2.76 20.32 7.23
CA ARG A 63 3.80 20.41 6.19
C ARG A 63 3.35 19.86 4.83
N SER A 64 2.31 19.00 4.80
CA SER A 64 1.72 18.45 3.59
C SER A 64 0.47 19.22 3.11
N PHE A 65 -0.05 20.16 3.93
CA PHE A 65 -1.27 20.88 3.61
C PHE A 65 -1.13 21.74 2.35
N ASN A 66 -2.22 21.83 1.62
CA ASN A 66 -2.36 22.69 0.46
C ASN A 66 -3.66 23.53 0.60
N LYS A 67 -3.92 24.43 -0.34
CA LYS A 67 -5.09 25.34 -0.31
C LYS A 67 -6.45 24.65 -0.22
N ASN A 68 -6.51 23.36 -0.49
CA ASN A 68 -7.75 22.58 -0.50
C ASN A 68 -8.06 21.95 0.86
N VAL A 69 -7.10 21.94 1.79
CA VAL A 69 -7.34 21.48 3.16
C VAL A 69 -8.06 22.59 3.94
N LEU A 70 -9.24 22.27 4.47
CA LEU A 70 -10.12 23.24 5.16
C LEU A 70 -10.20 22.99 6.68
N SER A 71 -9.55 21.96 7.19
CA SER A 71 -9.55 21.59 8.61
C SER A 71 -8.14 21.46 9.16
N GLU A 72 -8.01 21.58 10.48
CA GLU A 72 -6.80 21.23 11.21
C GLU A 72 -6.87 19.80 11.75
N ILE A 73 -5.71 19.20 12.03
CA ILE A 73 -5.64 17.89 12.73
C ILE A 73 -6.10 18.09 14.18
N GLY A 74 -6.90 17.15 14.67
CA GLY A 74 -7.43 17.13 16.04
C GLY A 74 -8.91 17.46 16.14
N GLY A 75 -9.57 17.81 15.03
CA GLY A 75 -11.03 17.84 14.94
C GLY A 75 -11.63 16.43 14.75
N PHE A 76 -12.97 16.34 14.70
CA PHE A 76 -13.66 15.06 14.47
C PHE A 76 -13.45 14.52 13.05
N ASN A 77 -13.11 15.36 12.08
CA ASN A 77 -12.99 14.99 10.67
C ASN A 77 -11.96 15.85 9.94
N GLY A 78 -11.55 15.37 8.77
CA GLY A 78 -10.78 16.12 7.79
C GLY A 78 -11.70 16.67 6.70
N LEU A 79 -11.53 17.96 6.38
CA LEU A 79 -12.28 18.64 5.32
C LEU A 79 -11.36 18.98 4.16
N PHE A 80 -11.74 18.57 2.95
CA PHE A 80 -10.98 18.83 1.74
C PHE A 80 -11.89 19.36 0.62
N ALA A 81 -11.54 20.50 0.04
CA ALA A 81 -12.27 21.10 -1.08
C ALA A 81 -11.88 20.42 -2.39
N LEU A 82 -12.86 19.87 -3.10
CA LEU A 82 -12.67 19.36 -4.45
C LEU A 82 -12.75 20.51 -5.47
N ASP A 83 -11.74 20.63 -6.32
CA ASP A 83 -11.72 21.57 -7.44
C ASP A 83 -12.53 20.99 -8.63
N ALA A 84 -13.83 21.27 -8.65
CA ALA A 84 -14.73 20.74 -9.67
C ALA A 84 -14.47 21.31 -11.07
N GLU A 85 -13.90 22.51 -11.20
CA GLU A 85 -13.54 23.08 -12.50
C GLU A 85 -12.37 22.32 -13.14
N ARG A 86 -11.40 21.94 -12.30
CA ARG A 86 -10.24 21.16 -12.74
C ARG A 86 -10.59 19.69 -13.08
N TYR A 87 -11.64 19.16 -12.44
CA TYR A 87 -12.07 17.76 -12.62
C TYR A 87 -13.54 17.70 -13.02
N PRO A 88 -13.88 18.03 -14.29
CA PRO A 88 -15.26 17.90 -14.78
C PRO A 88 -15.69 16.43 -14.72
N ASP A 89 -16.97 16.18 -14.31
CA ASP A 89 -17.51 14.84 -14.05
C ASP A 89 -16.54 13.98 -13.21
N PRO A 90 -16.29 14.37 -11.93
CA PRO A 90 -15.25 13.78 -11.13
C PRO A 90 -15.60 12.36 -10.67
N VAL A 91 -14.65 11.44 -10.81
CA VAL A 91 -14.70 10.10 -10.23
C VAL A 91 -13.68 10.03 -9.11
N LEU A 92 -14.12 9.71 -7.91
CA LEU A 92 -13.22 9.45 -6.78
C LEU A 92 -12.64 8.04 -6.91
N VAL A 93 -11.34 7.93 -6.68
CA VAL A 93 -10.61 6.66 -6.68
C VAL A 93 -9.94 6.51 -5.33
N SER A 94 -10.13 5.38 -4.67
CA SER A 94 -9.57 5.12 -3.34
C SER A 94 -8.84 3.78 -3.31
N SER A 95 -7.83 3.69 -2.46
CA SER A 95 -7.16 2.44 -2.09
C SER A 95 -6.85 2.45 -0.60
N ALA A 96 -6.75 1.26 -0.02
CA ALA A 96 -6.32 1.04 1.34
C ALA A 96 -5.32 -0.10 1.36
N ASP A 97 -4.20 0.09 2.04
CA ASP A 97 -3.16 -0.93 2.13
C ASP A 97 -2.39 -0.82 3.45
N GLY A 98 -1.54 -1.81 3.72
CA GLY A 98 -0.64 -1.85 4.87
C GLY A 98 0.81 -2.07 4.43
N VAL A 99 1.74 -1.92 5.37
CA VAL A 99 3.17 -2.19 5.13
C VAL A 99 3.52 -3.66 5.37
N GLY A 100 2.71 -4.34 6.17
CA GLY A 100 2.88 -5.77 6.46
C GLY A 100 4.17 -6.09 7.21
N ALA A 101 4.76 -7.26 6.93
CA ALA A 101 5.90 -7.80 7.68
C ALA A 101 7.21 -6.99 7.56
N LYS A 102 7.29 -5.97 6.69
CA LYS A 102 8.40 -5.00 6.63
C LYS A 102 8.53 -4.22 7.95
N LEU A 103 7.41 -4.03 8.68
CA LEU A 103 7.39 -3.37 9.99
C LEU A 103 8.33 -4.03 11.01
N LYS A 104 8.48 -5.36 10.96
CA LYS A 104 9.43 -6.07 11.82
C LYS A 104 10.89 -5.71 11.51
N VAL A 105 11.21 -5.48 10.24
CA VAL A 105 12.55 -5.03 9.83
C VAL A 105 12.76 -3.57 10.25
N ALA A 106 11.74 -2.72 10.10
CA ALA A 106 11.79 -1.34 10.57
C ALA A 106 12.04 -1.26 12.08
N ALA A 107 11.38 -2.09 12.88
CA ALA A 107 11.59 -2.18 14.32
C ALA A 107 13.03 -2.61 14.67
N ALA A 108 13.58 -3.61 13.95
CA ALA A 108 14.94 -4.11 14.18
C ALA A 108 16.03 -3.10 13.77
N THR A 109 15.78 -2.30 12.71
CA THR A 109 16.77 -1.36 12.15
C THR A 109 16.61 0.08 12.67
N GLY A 110 15.48 0.41 13.30
CA GLY A 110 15.12 1.78 13.69
C GLY A 110 14.73 2.70 12.51
N LEU A 111 14.59 2.17 11.28
CA LEU A 111 14.29 2.93 10.06
C LEU A 111 12.78 3.11 9.86
N HIS A 112 12.10 3.65 10.86
CA HIS A 112 10.65 3.82 10.88
C HIS A 112 10.12 4.82 9.86
N GLN A 113 10.89 5.84 9.46
CA GLN A 113 10.49 6.81 8.45
C GLN A 113 10.22 6.14 7.08
N ASN A 114 11.00 5.12 6.74
CA ASN A 114 10.87 4.43 5.45
C ASN A 114 9.49 3.78 5.31
N VAL A 115 8.96 3.15 6.37
CA VAL A 115 7.65 2.48 6.29
C VAL A 115 6.49 3.46 6.17
N GLY A 116 6.62 4.68 6.72
CA GLY A 116 5.66 5.75 6.47
C GLY A 116 5.62 6.16 5.00
N SER A 117 6.80 6.32 4.39
CA SER A 117 6.92 6.61 2.95
C SER A 117 6.43 5.46 2.07
N ASP A 118 6.73 4.21 2.47
CA ASP A 118 6.27 3.01 1.76
C ASP A 118 4.75 2.98 1.66
N LEU A 119 4.06 3.22 2.78
CA LEU A 119 2.62 3.17 2.86
C LEU A 119 1.96 4.15 1.88
N VAL A 120 2.40 5.43 1.90
CA VAL A 120 1.86 6.44 1.00
C VAL A 120 2.15 6.11 -0.45
N ASN A 121 3.39 5.74 -0.78
CA ASN A 121 3.78 5.45 -2.16
C ASN A 121 3.04 4.23 -2.72
N HIS A 122 2.82 3.19 -1.89
CA HIS A 122 2.00 2.04 -2.26
C HIS A 122 0.59 2.47 -2.66
N CYS A 123 -0.13 3.13 -1.76
CA CYS A 123 -1.50 3.59 -2.00
C CYS A 123 -1.61 4.58 -3.18
N VAL A 124 -0.62 5.48 -3.33
CA VAL A 124 -0.55 6.41 -4.47
C VAL A 124 -0.44 5.66 -5.79
N ASN A 125 0.41 4.63 -5.86
CA ASN A 125 0.58 3.84 -7.08
C ASN A 125 -0.71 3.11 -7.46
N ASP A 126 -1.48 2.61 -6.49
CA ASP A 126 -2.73 1.90 -6.73
C ASP A 126 -3.80 2.77 -7.39
N ILE A 127 -3.91 4.04 -6.99
CA ILE A 127 -4.86 4.95 -7.63
C ILE A 127 -4.30 5.57 -8.91
N ALA A 128 -2.99 5.72 -9.01
CA ALA A 128 -2.34 6.30 -10.19
C ALA A 128 -2.51 5.45 -11.44
N VAL A 129 -2.60 4.11 -11.32
CA VAL A 129 -2.82 3.21 -12.47
C VAL A 129 -4.14 3.46 -13.19
N GLN A 130 -5.11 4.10 -12.52
CA GLN A 130 -6.37 4.52 -13.11
C GLN A 130 -6.39 5.99 -13.56
N GLY A 131 -5.23 6.67 -13.49
CA GLY A 131 -5.10 8.06 -13.88
C GLY A 131 -5.50 9.07 -12.81
N ALA A 132 -5.78 8.60 -11.58
CA ALA A 132 -6.21 9.49 -10.51
C ALA A 132 -5.07 10.37 -10.00
N THR A 133 -5.43 11.59 -9.63
CA THR A 133 -4.58 12.52 -8.88
C THR A 133 -4.84 12.34 -7.40
N PRO A 134 -3.83 12.02 -6.57
CA PRO A 134 -3.99 11.99 -5.12
C PRO A 134 -4.49 13.32 -4.57
N LEU A 135 -5.47 13.28 -3.66
CA LEU A 135 -6.03 14.44 -2.98
C LEU A 135 -5.56 14.49 -1.52
N PHE A 136 -5.89 13.45 -0.77
CA PHE A 136 -5.52 13.33 0.63
C PHE A 136 -5.30 11.88 1.04
N PHE A 137 -4.61 11.75 2.16
CA PHE A 137 -4.24 10.50 2.79
C PHE A 137 -4.72 10.49 4.23
N LEU A 138 -5.12 9.32 4.71
CA LEU A 138 -5.41 9.03 6.11
C LEU A 138 -4.56 7.83 6.53
N ASP A 139 -4.06 7.82 7.78
CA ASP A 139 -3.32 6.68 8.32
C ASP A 139 -4.00 6.10 9.55
N SER A 140 -3.64 4.86 9.87
CA SER A 140 -4.00 4.20 11.11
C SER A 140 -2.75 3.54 11.68
N PHE A 141 -2.29 4.06 12.82
CA PHE A 141 -1.17 3.53 13.58
C PHE A 141 -1.70 2.88 14.87
N ALA A 142 -1.43 1.59 15.08
CA ALA A 142 -1.83 0.87 16.29
C ALA A 142 -0.63 0.14 16.89
N SER A 143 -0.40 0.25 18.20
CA SER A 143 0.73 -0.39 18.89
C SER A 143 0.33 -0.99 20.23
N GLY A 144 1.12 -1.92 20.74
CA GLY A 144 0.92 -2.47 22.09
C GLY A 144 1.32 -1.50 23.18
N LYS A 145 2.37 -0.71 22.93
CA LYS A 145 2.83 0.40 23.76
C LYS A 145 3.27 1.53 22.83
N LEU A 146 2.68 2.69 23.04
CA LEU A 146 2.91 3.85 22.19
C LEU A 146 4.24 4.50 22.54
N ASP A 147 5.11 4.63 21.52
CA ASP A 147 6.37 5.39 21.60
C ASP A 147 6.24 6.63 20.70
N PRO A 148 6.17 7.84 21.27
CA PRO A 148 6.02 9.08 20.49
C PRO A 148 7.13 9.31 19.47
N ASP A 149 8.35 8.85 19.73
CA ASP A 149 9.48 9.04 18.81
C ASP A 149 9.38 8.10 17.61
N VAL A 150 8.83 6.89 17.78
CA VAL A 150 8.53 5.96 16.69
C VAL A 150 7.40 6.54 15.84
N VAL A 151 6.30 6.99 16.46
CA VAL A 151 5.17 7.61 15.77
C VAL A 151 5.62 8.83 14.97
N GLU A 152 6.43 9.71 15.55
CA GLU A 152 6.96 10.90 14.86
C GLU A 152 7.75 10.51 13.60
N ARG A 153 8.64 9.51 13.69
CA ARG A 153 9.42 9.03 12.54
C ARG A 153 8.53 8.45 11.45
N VAL A 154 7.55 7.62 11.80
CA VAL A 154 6.59 7.05 10.84
C VAL A 154 5.80 8.16 10.15
N VAL A 155 5.21 9.08 10.94
CA VAL A 155 4.40 10.19 10.40
C VAL A 155 5.25 11.16 9.58
N SER A 156 6.51 11.41 9.95
CA SER A 156 7.43 12.19 9.12
C SER A 156 7.59 11.57 7.73
N GLY A 157 7.75 10.25 7.65
CA GLY A 157 7.81 9.53 6.37
C GLY A 157 6.51 9.65 5.57
N ILE A 158 5.36 9.53 6.23
CA ILE A 158 4.04 9.73 5.58
C ILE A 158 3.95 11.14 5.00
N VAL A 159 4.26 12.17 5.79
CA VAL A 159 4.18 13.58 5.39
C VAL A 159 5.13 13.89 4.22
N ASP A 160 6.37 13.42 4.28
CA ASP A 160 7.35 13.64 3.21
C ASP A 160 6.89 12.99 1.89
N ALA A 161 6.34 11.77 1.95
CA ALA A 161 5.79 11.09 0.78
C ALA A 161 4.48 11.75 0.28
N CYS A 162 3.60 12.22 1.16
CA CYS A 162 2.42 13.00 0.79
C CYS A 162 2.82 14.26 0.01
N LYS A 163 3.80 15.02 0.52
CA LYS A 163 4.34 16.22 -0.18
C LYS A 163 4.89 15.87 -1.56
N ALA A 164 5.71 14.82 -1.64
CA ALA A 164 6.32 14.39 -2.90
C ALA A 164 5.27 13.99 -3.95
N ASN A 165 4.14 13.43 -3.51
CA ASN A 165 3.03 13.02 -4.37
C ASN A 165 1.93 14.09 -4.54
N GLY A 166 2.04 15.23 -3.85
CA GLY A 166 1.11 16.35 -3.96
C GLY A 166 -0.25 16.11 -3.31
N CYS A 167 -0.32 15.27 -2.28
CA CYS A 167 -1.50 15.08 -1.43
C CYS A 167 -1.24 15.55 0.01
N ALA A 168 -2.31 15.67 0.80
CA ALA A 168 -2.24 16.10 2.18
C ALA A 168 -2.50 14.93 3.14
N LEU A 169 -1.73 14.80 4.21
CA LEU A 169 -2.14 13.98 5.36
C LEU A 169 -3.27 14.72 6.08
N LEU A 170 -4.50 14.25 5.86
CA LEU A 170 -5.71 14.98 6.29
C LEU A 170 -6.18 14.58 7.69
N GLY A 171 -5.77 13.43 8.18
CA GLY A 171 -6.14 12.86 9.46
C GLY A 171 -5.67 11.43 9.59
N GLY A 172 -6.10 10.77 10.65
CA GLY A 172 -5.78 9.37 10.91
C GLY A 172 -6.19 8.95 12.32
N GLU A 173 -5.74 7.76 12.71
CA GLU A 173 -5.97 7.21 14.04
C GLU A 173 -4.63 6.76 14.65
N THR A 174 -4.43 7.05 15.92
CA THR A 174 -3.27 6.58 16.68
C THR A 174 -3.75 5.94 17.97
N SER A 175 -3.61 4.61 18.07
CA SER A 175 -4.17 3.82 19.16
C SER A 175 -3.11 3.02 19.90
N GLU A 176 -3.20 3.01 21.23
CA GLU A 176 -2.48 2.06 22.08
C GLU A 176 -3.41 0.90 22.43
N LEU A 177 -3.07 -0.31 22.02
CA LEU A 177 -3.87 -1.53 22.14
C LEU A 177 -3.09 -2.63 22.87
N PRO A 178 -2.87 -2.48 24.20
CA PRO A 178 -2.16 -3.47 24.99
C PRO A 178 -2.92 -4.79 25.01
N GLY A 179 -2.20 -5.90 24.76
CA GLY A 179 -2.79 -7.23 24.66
C GLY A 179 -3.25 -7.63 23.25
N VAL A 180 -3.37 -6.68 22.32
CA VAL A 180 -3.54 -6.95 20.88
C VAL A 180 -2.16 -7.01 20.21
N TYR A 181 -1.31 -6.03 20.49
CA TYR A 181 0.10 -6.03 20.04
C TYR A 181 1.03 -6.26 21.24
N VAL A 182 2.19 -6.88 20.98
CA VAL A 182 3.17 -7.21 22.01
C VAL A 182 4.20 -6.10 22.14
N GLY A 183 4.29 -5.50 23.33
CA GLY A 183 5.30 -4.46 23.61
C GLY A 183 5.23 -3.28 22.64
N ALA A 184 6.35 -2.96 22.01
CA ALA A 184 6.49 -1.87 21.04
C ALA A 184 6.16 -2.27 19.58
N GLU A 185 5.62 -3.46 19.37
CA GLU A 185 5.11 -3.85 18.04
C GLU A 185 3.96 -2.95 17.62
N TYR A 186 3.93 -2.61 16.35
CA TYR A 186 2.87 -1.77 15.78
C TYR A 186 2.43 -2.26 14.41
N ASP A 187 1.22 -1.88 14.05
CA ASP A 187 0.67 -2.02 12.71
C ASP A 187 0.43 -0.64 12.09
N LEU A 188 0.44 -0.61 10.77
CA LEU A 188 0.33 0.63 10.01
C LEU A 188 -0.49 0.38 8.74
N ALA A 189 -1.64 1.03 8.65
CA ALA A 189 -2.50 1.03 7.48
C ALA A 189 -2.71 2.44 6.94
N GLY A 190 -2.94 2.56 5.64
CA GLY A 190 -3.17 3.83 4.98
C GLY A 190 -4.36 3.77 4.03
N PHE A 191 -4.99 4.93 3.88
CA PHE A 191 -6.16 5.13 3.03
C PHE A 191 -5.94 6.37 2.18
N ILE A 192 -6.00 6.21 0.87
CA ILE A 192 -5.84 7.32 -0.06
C ILE A 192 -7.15 7.60 -0.79
N VAL A 193 -7.42 8.86 -1.03
CA VAL A 193 -8.47 9.31 -1.94
C VAL A 193 -7.84 10.18 -3.00
N GLY A 194 -8.13 9.86 -4.24
CA GLY A 194 -7.76 10.63 -5.42
C GLY A 194 -8.96 10.92 -6.30
N VAL A 195 -8.74 11.68 -7.36
CA VAL A 195 -9.77 12.08 -8.31
C VAL A 195 -9.26 11.99 -9.74
N VAL A 196 -10.14 11.60 -10.63
CA VAL A 196 -9.95 11.66 -12.09
C VAL A 196 -11.23 12.09 -12.75
N SER A 197 -11.15 12.86 -13.85
CA SER A 197 -12.34 13.11 -14.68
C SER A 197 -12.74 11.82 -15.40
N ARG A 198 -14.04 11.50 -15.45
CA ARG A 198 -14.55 10.25 -16.05
C ARG A 198 -13.99 9.98 -17.43
N ALA A 199 -13.89 11.00 -18.28
CA ALA A 199 -13.35 10.90 -19.63
C ALA A 199 -11.84 10.55 -19.70
N ARG A 200 -11.13 10.64 -18.57
CA ARG A 200 -9.69 10.32 -18.45
C ARG A 200 -9.39 9.08 -17.61
N LEU A 201 -10.45 8.38 -17.19
CA LEU A 201 -10.32 7.15 -16.40
C LEU A 201 -9.65 6.06 -17.25
N ILE A 202 -8.62 5.43 -16.70
CA ILE A 202 -7.91 4.31 -17.35
C ILE A 202 -8.43 3.01 -16.74
N THR A 203 -9.14 2.23 -17.55
CA THR A 203 -9.74 0.94 -17.15
C THR A 203 -9.00 -0.26 -17.71
N GLY A 204 -8.13 -0.04 -18.72
CA GLY A 204 -7.50 -1.09 -19.49
C GLY A 204 -8.29 -1.53 -20.73
N ASP A 205 -9.52 -1.06 -20.94
CA ASP A 205 -10.38 -1.46 -22.07
C ASP A 205 -9.78 -1.14 -23.45
N ALA A 206 -8.87 -0.13 -23.49
CA ALA A 206 -8.16 0.25 -24.71
C ALA A 206 -7.00 -0.68 -25.07
N ILE A 207 -6.62 -1.62 -24.20
CA ILE A 207 -5.50 -2.55 -24.42
C ILE A 207 -5.84 -3.52 -25.53
N LYS A 208 -4.87 -3.76 -26.43
CA LYS A 208 -5.03 -4.64 -27.60
C LYS A 208 -3.87 -5.60 -27.74
N ALA A 209 -4.10 -6.70 -28.46
CA ALA A 209 -3.01 -7.57 -28.89
C ALA A 209 -2.03 -6.77 -29.78
N GLY A 210 -0.72 -6.89 -29.50
CA GLY A 210 0.34 -6.11 -30.09
C GLY A 210 0.85 -4.98 -29.22
N ASP A 211 0.10 -4.54 -28.20
CA ASP A 211 0.58 -3.52 -27.24
C ASP A 211 1.84 -4.03 -26.52
N VAL A 212 2.76 -3.11 -26.27
CA VAL A 212 4.07 -3.39 -25.68
C VAL A 212 4.03 -3.15 -24.18
N LEU A 213 4.68 -4.03 -23.42
CA LEU A 213 4.82 -3.94 -21.97
C LEU A 213 6.12 -3.23 -21.64
N ILE A 214 6.04 -2.07 -20.99
CA ILE A 214 7.20 -1.32 -20.46
C ILE A 214 7.24 -1.51 -18.94
N GLY A 215 8.28 -2.18 -18.45
CA GLY A 215 8.56 -2.33 -17.03
C GLY A 215 9.37 -1.16 -16.47
N LEU A 216 8.90 -0.57 -15.37
CA LEU A 216 9.62 0.41 -14.58
C LEU A 216 10.21 -0.29 -13.34
N PRO A 217 11.52 -0.09 -13.06
CA PRO A 217 12.20 -0.83 -12.01
C PRO A 217 11.66 -0.50 -10.61
N SER A 218 11.62 -1.52 -9.76
CA SER A 218 11.43 -1.35 -8.31
C SER A 218 12.74 -0.93 -7.61
N ASN A 219 12.65 -0.52 -6.35
CA ASN A 219 13.83 -0.26 -5.50
C ASN A 219 14.26 -1.50 -4.69
N GLY A 220 13.67 -2.66 -4.94
CA GLY A 220 13.82 -3.90 -4.18
C GLY A 220 12.46 -4.55 -3.96
N LEU A 221 12.25 -5.19 -2.80
CA LEU A 221 11.03 -5.93 -2.48
C LEU A 221 9.77 -5.03 -2.42
N HIS A 222 9.95 -3.73 -2.22
CA HIS A 222 8.89 -2.78 -1.89
C HIS A 222 8.22 -3.12 -0.55
N THR A 223 6.98 -3.60 -0.55
CA THR A 223 6.22 -3.98 0.65
C THR A 223 5.73 -5.43 0.60
N SER A 224 6.19 -6.24 -0.36
CA SER A 224 5.69 -7.60 -0.59
C SER A 224 6.79 -8.65 -0.42
N GLY A 225 6.39 -9.87 0.01
CA GLY A 225 7.31 -11.01 0.17
C GLY A 225 8.15 -10.98 1.45
N TYR A 226 7.91 -10.06 2.38
CA TYR A 226 8.73 -9.89 3.59
C TYR A 226 8.65 -11.05 4.58
N THR A 227 7.55 -11.78 4.64
CA THR A 227 7.43 -12.97 5.49
C THR A 227 8.46 -14.03 5.06
N LEU A 228 8.53 -14.31 3.75
CA LEU A 228 9.50 -15.26 3.20
C LEU A 228 10.94 -14.71 3.29
N ALA A 229 11.15 -13.46 2.89
CA ALA A 229 12.48 -12.85 2.94
C ALA A 229 13.08 -12.85 4.36
N ARG A 230 12.28 -12.52 5.38
CA ARG A 230 12.71 -12.53 6.78
C ARG A 230 13.04 -13.94 7.25
N LYS A 231 12.18 -14.91 6.94
CA LYS A 231 12.44 -16.31 7.26
C LYS A 231 13.79 -16.77 6.69
N LEU A 232 14.02 -16.52 5.41
CA LEU A 232 15.24 -16.98 4.74
C LEU A 232 16.51 -16.28 5.26
N LEU A 233 16.44 -14.95 5.48
CA LEU A 233 17.62 -14.17 5.84
C LEU A 233 17.94 -14.26 7.34
N PHE A 234 16.92 -14.19 8.21
CA PHE A 234 17.14 -14.12 9.66
C PHE A 234 16.99 -15.47 10.34
N ASP A 235 15.95 -16.26 9.99
CA ASP A 235 15.69 -17.51 10.68
C ASP A 235 16.51 -18.68 10.10
N ASP A 236 16.64 -18.78 8.76
CA ASP A 236 17.32 -19.92 8.11
C ASP A 236 18.82 -19.67 7.90
N ALA A 237 19.24 -18.45 7.55
CA ALA A 237 20.65 -18.09 7.29
C ALA A 237 21.34 -17.38 8.46
N ASP A 238 20.61 -17.09 9.55
CA ASP A 238 21.10 -16.46 10.78
C ASP A 238 21.84 -15.12 10.53
N TYR A 239 21.37 -14.34 9.52
CA TYR A 239 21.94 -13.02 9.27
C TYR A 239 21.42 -12.01 10.30
N THR A 240 22.27 -11.05 10.66
CA THR A 240 21.83 -9.87 11.41
C THR A 240 21.47 -8.74 10.45
N HIS A 241 20.64 -7.80 10.90
CA HIS A 241 20.21 -6.67 10.06
C HIS A 241 21.35 -5.72 9.66
N ASP A 242 22.41 -5.63 10.44
CA ASP A 242 23.60 -4.81 10.21
C ASP A 242 24.74 -5.56 9.49
N GLN A 243 24.58 -6.87 9.25
CA GLN A 243 25.53 -7.68 8.53
C GLN A 243 25.61 -7.25 7.06
N TYR A 244 26.84 -7.03 6.59
CA TYR A 244 27.12 -6.80 5.16
C TYR A 244 27.19 -8.15 4.43
N VAL A 245 26.46 -8.27 3.33
CA VAL A 245 26.42 -9.47 2.48
C VAL A 245 26.92 -9.12 1.09
N ASN A 246 27.97 -9.79 0.65
CA ASN A 246 28.64 -9.47 -0.62
C ASN A 246 27.71 -9.62 -1.83
N GLU A 247 26.84 -10.62 -1.82
CA GLU A 247 25.85 -10.88 -2.87
C GLU A 247 24.84 -9.74 -2.98
N LEU A 248 24.48 -9.11 -1.86
CA LEU A 248 23.58 -7.94 -1.83
C LEU A 248 24.30 -6.64 -2.15
N LYS A 249 25.62 -6.60 -1.99
CA LYS A 249 26.47 -5.39 -2.02
C LYS A 249 25.96 -4.31 -1.04
N ASP A 250 25.38 -4.76 0.08
CA ASP A 250 24.74 -3.90 1.06
C ASP A 250 24.60 -4.62 2.40
N LYS A 251 24.23 -3.89 3.46
CA LYS A 251 23.75 -4.48 4.71
C LYS A 251 22.35 -5.06 4.50
N VAL A 252 22.05 -6.20 5.14
CA VAL A 252 20.76 -6.89 5.01
C VAL A 252 19.59 -5.95 5.32
N GLY A 253 19.65 -5.24 6.45
CA GLY A 253 18.62 -4.29 6.84
C GLY A 253 18.45 -3.15 5.83
N ALA A 254 19.55 -2.59 5.32
CA ALA A 254 19.52 -1.52 4.32
C ALA A 254 18.87 -1.97 3.00
N ALA A 255 19.24 -3.18 2.53
CA ALA A 255 18.64 -3.76 1.32
C ALA A 255 17.12 -3.99 1.47
N LEU A 256 16.69 -4.48 2.64
CA LEU A 256 15.28 -4.70 2.95
C LEU A 256 14.50 -3.40 3.17
N MET A 257 15.14 -2.38 3.74
CA MET A 257 14.47 -1.11 4.07
C MET A 257 14.47 -0.10 2.92
N ARG A 258 14.91 -0.46 1.70
CA ARG A 258 14.75 0.41 0.53
C ARG A 258 13.29 0.80 0.36
N ALA A 259 13.05 2.11 0.19
CA ALA A 259 11.70 2.66 0.14
C ALA A 259 10.93 2.17 -1.09
N HIS A 260 9.63 1.92 -0.91
CA HIS A 260 8.69 1.69 -1.99
C HIS A 260 8.64 2.92 -2.89
N ARG A 261 8.84 2.72 -4.16
CA ARG A 261 8.95 3.81 -5.13
C ARG A 261 7.59 4.32 -5.56
N SER A 262 7.40 5.64 -5.63
CA SER A 262 6.24 6.24 -6.32
C SER A 262 6.47 6.27 -7.83
N TYR A 263 5.47 5.82 -8.59
CA TYR A 263 5.42 5.87 -10.05
C TYR A 263 4.47 6.96 -10.58
N LEU A 264 3.93 7.80 -9.69
CA LEU A 264 2.94 8.82 -10.04
C LEU A 264 3.44 9.77 -11.14
N SER A 265 4.70 10.21 -11.06
CA SER A 265 5.28 11.17 -12.03
C SER A 265 5.40 10.58 -13.44
N PRO A 266 6.05 9.41 -13.66
CA PRO A 266 6.10 8.81 -15.01
C PRO A 266 4.71 8.43 -15.53
N ILE A 267 3.81 7.88 -14.70
CA ILE A 267 2.43 7.57 -15.09
C ILE A 267 1.73 8.82 -15.61
N ARG A 268 1.74 9.92 -14.85
CA ARG A 268 1.13 11.20 -15.27
C ARG A 268 1.65 11.70 -16.61
N LYS A 269 2.96 11.61 -16.84
CA LYS A 269 3.56 12.05 -18.11
C LYS A 269 3.15 11.19 -19.30
N LEU A 270 3.06 9.88 -19.11
CA LEU A 270 2.58 8.96 -20.14
C LEU A 270 1.10 9.20 -20.47
N ILE A 271 0.27 9.44 -19.45
CA ILE A 271 -1.17 9.77 -19.60
C ILE A 271 -1.33 11.13 -20.31
N GLN A 272 -0.63 12.16 -19.86
CA GLN A 272 -0.70 13.50 -20.48
C GLN A 272 -0.32 13.49 -21.96
N ALA A 273 0.58 12.60 -22.34
CA ALA A 273 1.01 12.42 -23.74
C ALA A 273 0.12 11.46 -24.54
N GLU A 274 -0.89 10.84 -23.88
CA GLU A 274 -1.83 9.89 -24.46
C GLU A 274 -1.14 8.66 -25.10
N VAL A 275 -0.06 8.18 -24.47
CA VAL A 275 0.72 7.07 -25.03
C VAL A 275 0.51 5.73 -24.33
N ALA A 276 -0.24 5.66 -23.25
CA ALA A 276 -0.48 4.42 -22.52
C ALA A 276 -1.94 4.00 -22.59
N SER A 277 -2.19 2.70 -22.79
CA SER A 277 -3.52 2.05 -22.78
C SER A 277 -3.90 1.53 -21.39
N GLY A 278 -2.93 1.31 -20.50
CA GLY A 278 -3.14 0.77 -19.17
C GLY A 278 -1.88 0.73 -18.33
N PHE A 279 -2.05 0.47 -17.03
CA PHE A 279 -0.95 0.32 -16.08
C PHE A 279 -1.25 -0.80 -15.11
N ALA A 280 -0.21 -1.48 -14.62
CA ALA A 280 -0.33 -2.48 -13.55
C ALA A 280 0.73 -2.21 -12.47
N HIS A 281 0.30 -1.97 -11.23
CA HIS A 281 1.16 -1.90 -10.06
C HIS A 281 1.52 -3.32 -9.62
N ILE A 282 2.81 -3.60 -9.50
CA ILE A 282 3.31 -4.94 -9.18
C ILE A 282 3.59 -5.03 -7.68
N THR A 283 2.67 -5.66 -6.98
CA THR A 283 2.65 -5.85 -5.52
C THR A 283 2.71 -7.34 -5.15
N GLY A 284 2.07 -7.75 -4.05
CA GLY A 284 1.91 -9.16 -3.70
C GLY A 284 1.25 -9.96 -4.83
N GLY A 285 1.79 -11.11 -5.15
CA GLY A 285 1.43 -11.89 -6.33
C GLY A 285 2.32 -11.66 -7.55
N GLY A 286 3.27 -10.72 -7.47
CA GLY A 286 4.25 -10.42 -8.52
C GLY A 286 3.62 -10.01 -9.86
N ILE A 287 4.37 -10.10 -10.93
CA ILE A 287 3.86 -9.84 -12.29
C ILE A 287 2.73 -10.81 -12.63
N THR A 288 2.87 -12.07 -12.22
CA THR A 288 1.91 -13.16 -12.45
C THR A 288 0.49 -12.82 -11.98
N GLY A 289 0.37 -12.27 -10.77
CA GLY A 289 -0.93 -11.97 -10.16
C GLY A 289 -1.49 -10.58 -10.50
N ASN A 290 -0.62 -9.60 -10.78
CA ASN A 290 -1.06 -8.21 -10.94
C ASN A 290 -1.32 -7.79 -12.39
N LEU A 291 -0.48 -8.20 -13.33
CA LEU A 291 -0.63 -7.78 -14.72
C LEU A 291 -1.96 -8.25 -15.36
N PRO A 292 -2.49 -9.48 -15.09
CA PRO A 292 -3.78 -9.88 -15.61
C PRO A 292 -4.97 -9.03 -15.16
N ARG A 293 -4.86 -8.33 -14.02
CA ARG A 293 -5.97 -7.53 -13.46
C ARG A 293 -6.41 -6.40 -14.38
N VAL A 294 -5.51 -5.88 -15.21
CA VAL A 294 -5.80 -4.77 -16.13
C VAL A 294 -6.12 -5.26 -17.56
N LEU A 295 -5.80 -6.51 -17.89
CA LEU A 295 -6.01 -7.04 -19.23
C LEU A 295 -7.49 -7.30 -19.53
N PRO A 296 -8.03 -6.91 -20.68
CA PRO A 296 -9.32 -7.38 -21.19
C PRO A 296 -9.40 -8.90 -21.35
N ARG A 297 -10.62 -9.44 -21.37
CA ARG A 297 -10.84 -10.85 -21.69
C ARG A 297 -10.33 -11.17 -23.11
N GLY A 298 -9.74 -12.35 -23.30
CA GLY A 298 -9.18 -12.78 -24.58
C GLY A 298 -7.77 -12.26 -24.87
N LEU A 299 -7.15 -11.55 -23.90
CA LEU A 299 -5.77 -11.08 -23.98
C LEU A 299 -4.90 -11.71 -22.89
N CYS A 300 -3.64 -11.92 -23.23
CA CYS A 300 -2.60 -12.51 -22.41
C CYS A 300 -1.36 -11.61 -22.44
N ALA A 301 -0.61 -11.53 -21.35
CA ALA A 301 0.70 -10.88 -21.33
C ALA A 301 1.79 -11.92 -21.60
N HIS A 302 2.61 -11.71 -22.63
CA HIS A 302 3.83 -12.47 -22.86
C HIS A 302 5.02 -11.65 -22.37
N VAL A 303 5.71 -12.15 -21.32
CA VAL A 303 6.80 -11.47 -20.63
C VAL A 303 8.10 -12.21 -20.83
N GLU A 304 9.12 -11.50 -21.32
CA GLU A 304 10.49 -11.99 -21.59
C GLU A 304 11.36 -11.77 -20.35
N LEU A 305 11.64 -12.82 -19.57
CA LEU A 305 12.40 -12.73 -18.32
C LEU A 305 13.85 -12.26 -18.50
N THR A 306 14.42 -12.44 -19.69
CA THR A 306 15.77 -12.01 -20.04
C THR A 306 15.88 -10.53 -20.40
N SER A 307 14.75 -9.80 -20.45
CA SER A 307 14.73 -8.38 -20.89
C SER A 307 15.19 -7.40 -19.81
N TRP A 308 15.32 -7.83 -18.57
CA TRP A 308 15.89 -7.03 -17.47
C TRP A 308 16.64 -7.94 -16.50
N GLU A 309 17.53 -7.33 -15.71
CA GLU A 309 18.25 -8.01 -14.64
C GLU A 309 17.60 -7.65 -13.28
N PRO A 310 17.10 -8.63 -12.52
CA PRO A 310 16.59 -8.41 -11.17
C PRO A 310 17.69 -7.89 -10.24
N GLN A 311 17.32 -7.07 -9.23
CA GLN A 311 18.29 -6.64 -8.23
C GLN A 311 18.83 -7.85 -7.43
N PRO A 312 20.06 -7.75 -6.90
CA PRO A 312 20.75 -8.84 -6.20
C PRO A 312 19.96 -9.50 -5.08
N ILE A 313 19.06 -8.76 -4.41
CA ILE A 313 18.22 -9.30 -3.34
C ILE A 313 17.35 -10.47 -3.82
N PHE A 314 16.81 -10.41 -5.04
CA PHE A 314 15.93 -11.46 -5.57
C PHE A 314 16.70 -12.74 -5.88
N THR A 315 17.85 -12.63 -6.54
CA THR A 315 18.70 -13.78 -6.86
C THR A 315 19.29 -14.39 -5.60
N HIS A 316 19.63 -13.57 -4.61
CA HIS A 316 20.13 -14.04 -3.32
C HIS A 316 19.06 -14.82 -2.54
N LEU A 317 17.83 -14.28 -2.42
CA LEU A 317 16.72 -14.99 -1.79
C LEU A 317 16.39 -16.31 -2.49
N GLN A 318 16.38 -16.29 -3.84
CA GLN A 318 16.13 -17.48 -4.63
C GLN A 318 17.17 -18.59 -4.36
N SER A 319 18.45 -18.22 -4.38
CA SER A 319 19.55 -19.15 -4.12
C SER A 319 19.52 -19.69 -2.68
N LEU A 320 19.31 -18.80 -1.71
CA LEU A 320 19.30 -19.14 -0.29
C LEU A 320 18.16 -20.10 0.05
N GLY A 321 16.96 -19.82 -0.44
CA GLY A 321 15.78 -20.65 -0.22
C GLY A 321 15.62 -21.81 -1.21
N LYS A 322 16.49 -21.92 -2.23
CA LYS A 322 16.33 -22.85 -3.36
C LYS A 322 14.92 -22.80 -3.95
N ILE A 323 14.39 -21.57 -4.07
CA ILE A 323 13.02 -21.32 -4.52
C ILE A 323 12.96 -21.45 -6.03
N ASP A 324 11.95 -22.15 -6.54
CA ASP A 324 11.74 -22.24 -7.97
C ASP A 324 11.34 -20.90 -8.59
N GLN A 325 11.55 -20.78 -9.89
CA GLN A 325 11.29 -19.52 -10.63
C GLN A 325 9.84 -19.10 -10.56
N GLU A 326 8.90 -20.04 -10.60
CA GLU A 326 7.47 -19.77 -10.59
C GLU A 326 7.02 -19.15 -9.26
N GLU A 327 7.51 -19.70 -8.14
CA GLU A 327 7.24 -19.17 -6.81
C GLU A 327 7.87 -17.78 -6.62
N MET A 328 9.09 -17.55 -7.12
CA MET A 328 9.71 -16.22 -7.12
C MET A 328 8.85 -15.19 -7.85
N LEU A 329 8.33 -15.53 -9.04
CA LEU A 329 7.48 -14.67 -9.87
C LEU A 329 6.09 -14.42 -9.28
N ARG A 330 5.62 -15.29 -8.38
CA ARG A 330 4.36 -15.12 -7.66
C ARG A 330 4.53 -14.34 -6.34
N THR A 331 5.68 -14.45 -5.71
CA THR A 331 5.91 -13.84 -4.39
C THR A 331 6.47 -12.44 -4.50
N PHE A 332 7.38 -12.21 -5.46
CA PHE A 332 8.14 -10.98 -5.56
C PHE A 332 7.87 -10.24 -6.88
N ASN A 333 8.15 -8.92 -6.86
CA ASN A 333 8.09 -8.08 -8.07
C ASN A 333 9.25 -8.33 -9.05
N MET A 334 10.25 -9.10 -8.68
CA MET A 334 11.44 -9.46 -9.46
C MET A 334 12.15 -8.25 -10.11
N GLY A 335 12.09 -7.09 -9.48
CA GLY A 335 12.74 -5.89 -9.95
C GLY A 335 11.89 -4.97 -10.82
N ILE A 336 10.63 -5.33 -11.11
CA ILE A 336 9.66 -4.50 -11.83
C ILE A 336 8.53 -4.11 -10.88
N GLY A 337 8.40 -2.84 -10.56
CA GLY A 337 7.36 -2.37 -9.64
C GLY A 337 6.13 -1.80 -10.33
N MET A 338 6.24 -1.41 -11.60
CA MET A 338 5.13 -0.88 -12.41
C MET A 338 5.28 -1.34 -13.85
N VAL A 339 4.17 -1.71 -14.48
CA VAL A 339 4.12 -1.99 -15.92
C VAL A 339 3.20 -0.98 -16.60
N ALA A 340 3.71 -0.27 -17.62
CA ALA A 340 2.90 0.53 -18.53
C ALA A 340 2.64 -0.27 -19.80
N ILE A 341 1.41 -0.27 -20.28
CA ILE A 341 0.98 -0.94 -21.50
C ILE A 341 0.78 0.13 -22.57
N VAL A 342 1.51 0.02 -23.66
CA VAL A 342 1.67 1.07 -24.66
C VAL A 342 1.38 0.51 -26.06
N PRO A 343 0.50 1.14 -26.87
CA PRO A 343 0.35 0.77 -28.28
C PRO A 343 1.70 0.76 -29.01
N ALA A 344 1.94 -0.26 -29.83
CA ALA A 344 3.25 -0.44 -30.50
C ALA A 344 3.69 0.80 -31.28
N GLU A 345 2.77 1.49 -31.95
CA GLU A 345 3.01 2.72 -32.70
C GLU A 345 3.36 3.93 -31.81
N ARG A 346 3.06 3.88 -30.51
CA ARG A 346 3.39 4.92 -29.53
C ARG A 346 4.63 4.63 -28.69
N LEU A 347 5.24 3.45 -28.85
CA LEU A 347 6.40 3.00 -28.07
C LEU A 347 7.57 3.99 -28.12
N ALA A 348 7.94 4.46 -29.31
CA ALA A 348 9.06 5.41 -29.47
C ALA A 348 8.81 6.71 -28.69
N LYS A 349 7.58 7.24 -28.72
CA LYS A 349 7.18 8.44 -27.97
C LYS A 349 7.20 8.19 -26.45
N ALA A 350 6.69 7.05 -26.00
CA ALA A 350 6.69 6.69 -24.59
C ALA A 350 8.12 6.59 -24.03
N ARG A 351 9.02 5.88 -24.74
CA ARG A 351 10.44 5.78 -24.38
C ARG A 351 11.15 7.14 -24.36
N LEU A 352 10.87 8.02 -25.33
CA LEU A 352 11.42 9.36 -25.34
C LEU A 352 11.01 10.17 -24.10
N ILE A 353 9.75 10.07 -23.67
CA ILE A 353 9.25 10.72 -22.46
C ILE A 353 9.98 10.19 -21.22
N LEU A 354 10.08 8.87 -21.07
CA LEU A 354 10.76 8.24 -19.94
C LEU A 354 12.26 8.62 -19.92
N ASN A 355 12.93 8.60 -21.06
CA ASN A 355 14.34 9.01 -21.17
C ASN A 355 14.56 10.49 -20.77
N ARG A 356 13.68 11.40 -21.18
CA ARG A 356 13.75 12.82 -20.76
C ARG A 356 13.55 13.04 -19.27
N MET A 357 12.90 12.09 -18.59
CA MET A 357 12.74 12.08 -17.15
C MET A 357 13.88 11.36 -16.41
N ASN A 358 14.89 10.86 -17.11
CA ASN A 358 15.91 9.92 -16.59
C ASN A 358 15.27 8.68 -15.95
N GLU A 359 14.11 8.27 -16.46
CA GLU A 359 13.36 7.13 -15.95
C GLU A 359 13.89 5.86 -16.61
N ARG A 360 14.60 5.03 -15.81
CA ARG A 360 15.04 3.71 -16.28
C ARG A 360 13.81 2.85 -16.58
N HIS A 361 13.82 2.17 -17.72
CA HIS A 361 12.72 1.34 -18.16
C HIS A 361 13.20 0.23 -19.09
N PHE A 362 12.39 -0.83 -19.18
CA PHE A 362 12.68 -2.00 -20.00
C PHE A 362 11.45 -2.33 -20.86
N VAL A 363 11.66 -2.77 -22.10
CA VAL A 363 10.60 -3.43 -22.87
C VAL A 363 10.60 -4.87 -22.44
N ILE A 364 9.62 -5.25 -21.63
CA ILE A 364 9.58 -6.56 -20.97
C ILE A 364 8.68 -7.59 -21.67
N GLY A 365 8.05 -7.20 -22.78
CA GLY A 365 7.17 -8.12 -23.50
C GLY A 365 6.07 -7.41 -24.27
N ARG A 366 5.00 -8.13 -24.54
CA ARG A 366 3.84 -7.66 -25.31
C ARG A 366 2.54 -8.33 -24.91
N VAL A 367 1.44 -7.71 -25.25
CA VAL A 367 0.10 -8.27 -25.15
C VAL A 367 -0.18 -9.15 -26.37
N VAL A 368 -0.68 -10.35 -26.17
CA VAL A 368 -1.05 -11.30 -27.23
C VAL A 368 -2.48 -11.79 -27.05
N LYS A 369 -3.07 -12.42 -28.06
CA LYS A 369 -4.35 -13.11 -27.91
C LYS A 369 -4.18 -14.33 -27.01
N GLY A 370 -5.12 -14.59 -26.12
CA GLY A 370 -5.06 -15.74 -25.24
C GLY A 370 -5.95 -15.60 -24.01
N GLU A 371 -5.85 -16.54 -23.11
CA GLU A 371 -6.48 -16.51 -21.80
C GLU A 371 -5.85 -15.41 -20.93
N ARG A 372 -6.66 -14.73 -20.10
CA ARG A 372 -6.22 -13.62 -19.25
C ARG A 372 -5.24 -14.07 -18.16
N LYS A 373 -3.97 -14.19 -18.52
CA LYS A 373 -2.84 -14.61 -17.67
C LYS A 373 -1.52 -14.03 -18.15
N VAL A 374 -0.44 -14.35 -17.45
CA VAL A 374 0.93 -14.09 -17.90
C VAL A 374 1.55 -15.38 -18.42
N ILE A 375 2.26 -15.31 -19.52
CA ILE A 375 3.13 -16.35 -20.06
C ILE A 375 4.55 -15.80 -20.06
N TYR A 376 5.50 -16.58 -19.61
CA TYR A 376 6.91 -16.23 -19.56
C TYR A 376 7.70 -16.91 -20.66
N GLY A 377 8.62 -16.14 -21.33
CA GLY A 377 9.58 -16.58 -22.31
C GLY A 377 11.02 -16.41 -21.82
#